data_04dd1bce7a031d64bd52bd0ad3933520
#
_entry.id   04dd1bce7a031d64bd52bd0ad3933520
#
_cell.length_a   1.000
_cell.length_b   1.000
_cell.length_c   1.000
_cell.angle_alpha   90.00
_cell.angle_beta   90.00
_cell.angle_gamma   90.00
#
_symmetry.space_group_name_H-M   'P 1'
#
loop_
_entity.id
_entity.type
_entity.pdbx_description
1 polymer ?
#
loop_
_entity_poly.entity_id
_entity_poly.type
_entity_poly.pdbx_seq_one_letter_code
_entity_poly.pdbx_strand_id
1 'polypeptide(L)'
;NTFTCCVGSGIENHGKYAEQIYSHDGKNTLWVNLFIPSVLNDPANKWVLRQETDFPESNRILFLLDQKNKEALNLKIRMPYWAKRMDILIDGVMYKRLPDSSGYLNLGSLARGKYRIVIEPEMELYTEAMPDNKNRIAFKYGPLVLAGQLGKNMPDPLYGTPVLLTDNKNLKDWIRPAGGPLQFELNGVGKPNDVKLAPFYKTYDQFYSVYWDYFTNEEWSRRQNEYEAAKKMAAELEARTIDYFRIGEMQPERDHQLVASEKSYV
;
A
#
# COMPACT_ATOMS: atom_id res chain seq x y z
N ASN A 1 -10.29 11.89 23.25
CA ASN A 1 -9.60 10.91 22.41
C ASN A 1 -9.34 9.66 23.22
N THR A 2 -10.11 8.61 22.98
CA THR A 2 -9.94 7.31 23.64
C THR A 2 -9.13 6.39 22.75
N PHE A 3 -8.08 5.78 23.31
CA PHE A 3 -7.40 4.66 22.66
C PHE A 3 -8.35 3.47 22.59
N THR A 4 -8.56 2.96 21.39
CA THR A 4 -9.30 1.72 21.17
C THR A 4 -8.35 0.55 21.03
N CYS A 5 -8.85 -0.68 21.19
CA CYS A 5 -8.07 -1.90 21.01
C CYS A 5 -7.33 -1.97 19.65
N CYS A 6 -7.96 -1.44 18.58
CA CYS A 6 -7.38 -1.43 17.25
C CYS A 6 -6.12 -0.55 17.15
N VAL A 7 -6.06 0.57 17.89
CA VAL A 7 -4.88 1.43 17.94
C VAL A 7 -3.72 0.72 18.65
N GLY A 8 -3.99 0.04 19.77
CA GLY A 8 -3.00 -0.78 20.47
C GLY A 8 -2.43 -1.88 19.59
N SER A 9 -3.28 -2.67 18.96
CA SER A 9 -2.86 -3.73 18.03
C SER A 9 -2.06 -3.21 16.83
N GLY A 10 -2.44 -2.02 16.32
CA GLY A 10 -1.70 -1.38 15.23
C GLY A 10 -0.27 -0.99 15.63
N ILE A 11 -0.08 -0.50 16.86
CA ILE A 11 1.25 -0.15 17.39
C ILE A 11 2.11 -1.41 17.61
N GLU A 12 1.55 -2.45 18.19
CA GLU A 12 2.26 -3.71 18.44
C GLU A 12 2.75 -4.38 17.14
N ASN A 13 2.01 -4.23 16.06
CA ASN A 13 2.32 -4.85 14.78
C ASN A 13 3.71 -4.44 14.26
N HIS A 14 4.13 -3.21 14.51
CA HIS A 14 5.45 -2.71 14.09
C HIS A 14 6.60 -3.48 14.73
N GLY A 15 6.45 -3.91 16.00
CA GLY A 15 7.44 -4.72 16.68
C GLY A 15 7.60 -6.12 16.10
N LYS A 16 6.60 -6.64 15.40
CA LYS A 16 6.58 -8.00 14.86
C LYS A 16 7.15 -8.14 13.45
N TYR A 17 7.35 -7.04 12.73
CA TYR A 17 7.91 -7.12 11.37
C TYR A 17 9.30 -7.74 11.35
N ALA A 18 10.15 -7.47 12.36
CA ALA A 18 11.49 -8.01 12.43
C ALA A 18 11.51 -9.54 12.50
N GLU A 19 10.53 -10.15 13.16
CA GLU A 19 10.40 -11.61 13.30
C GLU A 19 10.06 -12.29 11.95
N GLN A 20 9.52 -11.54 10.99
CA GLN A 20 9.04 -12.06 9.72
C GLN A 20 9.94 -11.73 8.52
N ILE A 21 11.03 -10.97 8.71
CA ILE A 21 11.95 -10.63 7.62
C ILE A 21 12.60 -11.90 7.06
N TYR A 22 13.00 -12.80 7.94
CA TYR A 22 13.69 -14.03 7.60
C TYR A 22 13.04 -15.24 8.26
N SER A 23 13.14 -16.38 7.59
CA SER A 23 12.80 -17.69 8.16
C SER A 23 13.85 -18.71 7.77
N HIS A 24 14.09 -19.72 8.62
CA HIS A 24 15.02 -20.80 8.32
C HIS A 24 14.48 -22.16 8.80
N ASP A 25 14.97 -23.24 8.19
CA ASP A 25 14.55 -24.63 8.51
C ASP A 25 15.34 -25.27 9.65
N GLY A 26 16.20 -24.50 10.29
CA GLY A 26 17.14 -25.04 11.31
C GLY A 26 18.31 -25.81 10.73
N LYS A 27 18.45 -25.86 9.39
CA LYS A 27 19.52 -26.54 8.67
C LYS A 27 20.26 -25.55 7.76
N ASN A 28 20.04 -25.65 6.47
CA ASN A 28 20.79 -24.89 5.48
C ASN A 28 19.90 -24.09 4.51
N THR A 29 18.64 -23.92 4.79
CA THR A 29 17.73 -23.11 3.96
C THR A 29 17.31 -21.83 4.69
N LEU A 30 17.50 -20.71 4.02
CA LEU A 30 17.11 -19.38 4.48
C LEU A 30 16.13 -18.77 3.50
N TRP A 31 14.97 -18.31 4.01
CA TRP A 31 13.97 -17.55 3.26
C TRP A 31 14.04 -16.08 3.61
N VAL A 32 14.04 -15.22 2.61
CA VAL A 32 13.84 -13.78 2.75
C VAL A 32 12.40 -13.46 2.38
N ASN A 33 11.61 -12.99 3.35
CA ASN A 33 10.18 -12.78 3.21
C ASN A 33 9.81 -11.32 2.98
N LEU A 34 10.54 -10.39 3.62
CA LEU A 34 10.27 -8.95 3.58
C LEU A 34 11.53 -8.18 3.15
N PHE A 35 11.33 -7.15 2.33
CA PHE A 35 12.39 -6.28 1.87
C PHE A 35 12.51 -5.05 2.79
N ILE A 36 13.09 -5.28 3.98
CA ILE A 36 13.30 -4.27 5.03
C ILE A 36 14.79 -4.20 5.34
N PRO A 37 15.43 -3.01 5.40
CA PRO A 37 16.83 -2.87 5.77
C PRO A 37 17.12 -3.55 7.11
N SER A 38 18.05 -4.52 7.11
CA SER A 38 18.28 -5.35 8.28
C SER A 38 19.58 -6.13 8.19
N VAL A 39 20.02 -6.67 9.33
CA VAL A 39 21.16 -7.56 9.41
C VAL A 39 20.74 -8.83 10.17
N LEU A 40 20.77 -9.96 9.47
CA LEU A 40 20.68 -11.28 10.10
C LEU A 40 22.09 -11.76 10.44
N ASN A 41 22.33 -11.99 11.73
CA ASN A 41 23.54 -12.64 12.20
C ASN A 41 23.15 -13.97 12.85
N ASP A 42 23.48 -15.07 12.20
CA ASP A 42 23.24 -16.43 12.69
C ASP A 42 24.57 -17.13 13.01
N PRO A 43 25.05 -17.04 14.25
CA PRO A 43 26.33 -17.64 14.65
C PRO A 43 26.30 -19.17 14.61
N ALA A 44 25.14 -19.80 14.84
CA ALA A 44 25.01 -21.26 14.82
C ALA A 44 25.23 -21.80 13.40
N ASN A 45 24.64 -21.18 12.41
CA ASN A 45 24.79 -21.54 11.01
C ASN A 45 25.95 -20.80 10.32
N LYS A 46 26.59 -19.86 11.00
CA LYS A 46 27.72 -19.06 10.49
C LYS A 46 27.38 -18.25 9.26
N TRP A 47 26.20 -17.64 9.24
CA TRP A 47 25.75 -16.72 8.22
C TRP A 47 25.68 -15.30 8.75
N VAL A 48 26.08 -14.34 7.91
CA VAL A 48 25.76 -12.93 8.08
C VAL A 48 25.14 -12.46 6.79
N LEU A 49 23.89 -12.05 6.83
CA LEU A 49 23.18 -11.48 5.69
C LEU A 49 22.77 -10.05 6.03
N ARG A 50 23.29 -9.08 5.28
CA ARG A 50 22.88 -7.68 5.35
C ARG A 50 21.98 -7.37 4.17
N GLN A 51 20.82 -6.78 4.45
CA GLN A 51 19.89 -6.28 3.46
C GLN A 51 19.90 -4.75 3.48
N GLU A 52 20.20 -4.14 2.32
CA GLU A 52 20.25 -2.70 2.13
C GLU A 52 19.26 -2.34 1.02
N THR A 53 18.32 -1.44 1.34
CA THR A 53 17.26 -1.03 0.41
C THR A 53 16.52 0.19 0.92
N ASP A 54 16.03 1.00 0.00
CA ASP A 54 15.02 2.04 0.24
C ASP A 54 13.63 1.59 -0.28
N PHE A 55 13.42 0.27 -0.42
CA PHE A 55 12.14 -0.28 -0.86
C PHE A 55 11.01 0.15 0.10
N PRO A 56 9.89 0.62 -0.40
CA PRO A 56 9.41 0.62 -1.78
C PRO A 56 9.68 1.94 -2.57
N GLU A 57 10.47 2.87 -2.04
CA GLU A 57 10.86 4.11 -2.74
C GLU A 57 11.72 3.83 -3.97
N SER A 58 12.53 2.79 -3.88
CA SER A 58 13.31 2.20 -4.96
C SER A 58 12.97 0.71 -5.07
N ASN A 59 12.99 0.17 -6.27
CA ASN A 59 12.79 -1.27 -6.49
C ASN A 59 14.08 -2.10 -6.29
N ARG A 60 15.19 -1.45 -5.92
CA ARG A 60 16.47 -2.14 -5.78
C ARG A 60 16.71 -2.61 -4.36
N ILE A 61 16.99 -3.90 -4.20
CA ILE A 61 17.34 -4.54 -2.94
C ILE A 61 18.71 -5.19 -3.07
N LEU A 62 19.63 -4.81 -2.20
CA LEU A 62 20.99 -5.37 -2.15
C LEU A 62 21.12 -6.29 -0.94
N PHE A 63 21.59 -7.50 -1.16
CA PHE A 63 22.01 -8.42 -0.13
C PHE A 63 23.52 -8.63 -0.17
N LEU A 64 24.16 -8.48 0.98
CA LEU A 64 25.56 -8.83 1.20
C LEU A 64 25.58 -10.04 2.13
N LEU A 65 25.93 -11.20 1.58
CA LEU A 65 25.97 -12.45 2.29
C LEU A 65 27.44 -12.85 2.57
N ASP A 66 27.75 -13.09 3.85
CA ASP A 66 29.00 -13.74 4.27
C ASP A 66 28.66 -15.16 4.79
N GLN A 67 28.86 -16.16 3.95
CA GLN A 67 28.57 -17.56 4.21
C GLN A 67 29.87 -18.27 4.62
N LYS A 68 29.96 -18.65 5.92
CA LYS A 68 31.17 -19.29 6.51
C LYS A 68 30.99 -20.76 6.83
N ASN A 69 29.78 -21.31 6.71
CA ASN A 69 29.53 -22.72 6.94
C ASN A 69 30.20 -23.57 5.85
N LYS A 70 30.50 -24.81 6.18
CA LYS A 70 31.03 -25.81 5.22
C LYS A 70 29.90 -26.30 4.28
N GLU A 71 28.67 -26.39 4.83
CA GLU A 71 27.50 -26.74 4.04
C GLU A 71 27.02 -25.54 3.23
N ALA A 72 26.59 -25.79 2.01
CA ALA A 72 26.08 -24.75 1.15
C ALA A 72 24.71 -24.25 1.65
N LEU A 73 24.49 -22.93 1.57
CA LEU A 73 23.24 -22.29 1.92
C LEU A 73 22.28 -22.28 0.73
N ASN A 74 21.08 -22.76 0.91
CA ASN A 74 19.97 -22.57 -0.02
C ASN A 74 19.26 -21.26 0.29
N LEU A 75 19.51 -20.24 -0.50
CA LEU A 75 18.86 -18.93 -0.30
C LEU A 75 17.62 -18.84 -1.18
N LYS A 76 16.48 -18.57 -0.56
CA LYS A 76 15.19 -18.39 -1.21
C LYS A 76 14.66 -16.98 -0.96
N ILE A 77 14.26 -16.30 -2.04
CA ILE A 77 13.74 -14.93 -1.99
C ILE A 77 12.28 -14.96 -2.39
N ARG A 78 11.41 -14.38 -1.56
CA ARG A 78 9.99 -14.26 -1.89
C ARG A 78 9.80 -13.43 -3.15
N MET A 79 9.04 -13.97 -4.12
CA MET A 79 8.55 -13.19 -5.25
C MET A 79 7.16 -12.66 -4.90
N PRO A 80 6.98 -11.33 -4.79
CA PRO A 80 5.66 -10.77 -4.49
C PRO A 80 4.67 -11.04 -5.62
N TYR A 81 3.39 -11.28 -5.30
CA TYR A 81 2.35 -11.60 -6.28
C TYR A 81 2.10 -10.51 -7.34
N TRP A 82 2.40 -9.25 -6.98
CA TRP A 82 2.24 -8.10 -7.87
C TRP A 82 3.40 -7.95 -8.87
N ALA A 83 4.57 -8.57 -8.61
CA ALA A 83 5.72 -8.50 -9.49
C ALA A 83 5.62 -9.57 -10.58
N LYS A 84 5.51 -9.15 -11.83
CA LYS A 84 5.51 -10.07 -12.97
C LYS A 84 6.88 -10.68 -13.21
N ARG A 85 7.91 -9.93 -12.88
CA ARG A 85 9.32 -10.31 -13.06
C ARG A 85 10.14 -9.76 -11.89
N MET A 86 11.21 -10.48 -11.57
CA MET A 86 12.23 -10.03 -10.64
C MET A 86 13.59 -10.32 -11.25
N ASP A 87 14.34 -9.28 -11.55
CA ASP A 87 15.70 -9.40 -12.04
C ASP A 87 16.63 -9.72 -10.86
N ILE A 88 17.55 -10.67 -11.06
CA ILE A 88 18.46 -11.17 -10.02
C ILE A 88 19.87 -11.13 -10.58
N LEU A 89 20.79 -10.47 -9.87
CA LEU A 89 22.21 -10.50 -10.16
C LEU A 89 22.96 -11.04 -8.95
N ILE A 90 23.80 -12.05 -9.16
CA ILE A 90 24.74 -12.55 -8.15
C ILE A 90 26.15 -12.25 -8.64
N ASP A 91 26.90 -11.45 -7.90
CA ASP A 91 28.25 -10.99 -8.24
C ASP A 91 28.35 -10.41 -9.68
N GLY A 92 27.28 -9.68 -10.08
CA GLY A 92 27.16 -9.06 -11.39
C GLY A 92 26.68 -9.98 -12.52
N VAL A 93 26.50 -11.27 -12.27
CA VAL A 93 25.96 -12.22 -13.25
C VAL A 93 24.45 -12.31 -13.13
N MET A 94 23.75 -12.18 -14.25
CA MET A 94 22.29 -12.27 -14.33
C MET A 94 21.82 -13.71 -14.14
N TYR A 95 20.87 -13.91 -13.22
CA TYR A 95 20.21 -15.18 -12.97
C TYR A 95 18.73 -15.08 -13.36
N LYS A 96 18.29 -15.98 -14.24
CA LYS A 96 16.86 -16.13 -14.55
C LYS A 96 16.29 -17.30 -13.74
N ARG A 97 15.33 -17.00 -12.90
CA ARG A 97 14.62 -17.99 -12.08
C ARG A 97 13.12 -17.74 -12.14
N LEU A 98 12.37 -18.83 -12.06
CA LEU A 98 10.91 -18.78 -11.84
C LEU A 98 10.64 -19.13 -10.37
N PRO A 99 9.58 -18.59 -9.77
CA PRO A 99 9.20 -18.95 -8.42
C PRO A 99 8.77 -20.41 -8.35
N ASP A 100 9.07 -21.05 -7.24
CA ASP A 100 8.53 -22.37 -6.92
C ASP A 100 7.03 -22.29 -6.56
N SER A 101 6.39 -23.44 -6.30
CA SER A 101 4.97 -23.50 -5.94
C SER A 101 4.60 -22.74 -4.66
N SER A 102 5.59 -22.39 -3.84
CA SER A 102 5.44 -21.58 -2.62
C SER A 102 5.66 -20.08 -2.87
N GLY A 103 5.94 -19.68 -4.10
CA GLY A 103 6.18 -18.29 -4.48
C GLY A 103 7.58 -17.77 -4.15
N TYR A 104 8.58 -18.65 -4.01
CA TYR A 104 9.96 -18.25 -3.77
C TYR A 104 10.87 -18.54 -4.96
N LEU A 105 11.76 -17.61 -5.22
CA LEU A 105 12.87 -17.77 -6.15
C LEU A 105 14.02 -18.46 -5.41
N ASN A 106 14.36 -19.68 -5.81
CA ASN A 106 15.52 -20.39 -5.26
C ASN A 106 16.80 -19.96 -5.99
N LEU A 107 17.69 -19.27 -5.28
CA LEU A 107 18.98 -18.83 -5.84
C LEU A 107 20.01 -19.95 -5.96
N GLY A 108 19.67 -21.14 -5.48
CA GLY A 108 20.54 -22.32 -5.50
C GLY A 108 21.36 -22.45 -4.24
N SER A 109 22.30 -23.39 -4.30
CA SER A 109 23.20 -23.69 -3.21
C SER A 109 24.44 -22.77 -3.27
N LEU A 110 24.51 -21.83 -2.32
CA LEU A 110 25.63 -20.91 -2.20
C LEU A 110 26.70 -21.55 -1.28
N ALA A 111 27.83 -21.91 -1.86
CA ALA A 111 28.96 -22.47 -1.14
C ALA A 111 29.55 -21.44 -0.16
N ARG A 112 30.51 -21.86 0.66
CA ARG A 112 31.25 -20.94 1.53
C ARG A 112 31.87 -19.81 0.69
N GLY A 113 31.57 -18.56 1.05
CA GLY A 113 32.03 -17.39 0.31
C GLY A 113 31.30 -16.12 0.71
N LYS A 114 31.64 -15.04 0.03
CA LYS A 114 30.95 -13.76 0.11
C LYS A 114 30.23 -13.51 -1.21
N TYR A 115 28.99 -13.05 -1.12
CA TYR A 115 28.13 -12.83 -2.29
C TYR A 115 27.50 -11.44 -2.22
N ARG A 116 27.47 -10.81 -3.37
CA ARG A 116 26.70 -9.57 -3.59
C ARG A 116 25.51 -9.89 -4.49
N ILE A 117 24.31 -9.91 -3.90
CA ILE A 117 23.08 -10.27 -4.61
C ILE A 117 22.22 -9.00 -4.72
N VAL A 118 21.85 -8.67 -5.95
CA VAL A 118 20.90 -7.57 -6.21
C VAL A 118 19.64 -8.16 -6.78
N ILE A 119 18.50 -7.76 -6.25
CA ILE A 119 17.20 -8.08 -6.83
C ILE A 119 16.43 -6.80 -7.14
N GLU A 120 15.72 -6.82 -8.26
CA GLU A 120 14.91 -5.70 -8.74
C GLU A 120 13.54 -6.23 -9.21
N PRO A 121 12.52 -6.22 -8.31
CA PRO A 121 11.16 -6.57 -8.71
C PRO A 121 10.61 -5.50 -9.66
N GLU A 122 9.94 -5.94 -10.70
CA GLU A 122 9.28 -5.04 -11.65
C GLU A 122 8.03 -4.46 -10.99
N MET A 123 8.06 -3.13 -10.76
CA MET A 123 6.92 -2.40 -10.20
C MET A 123 6.10 -1.79 -11.32
N GLU A 124 4.84 -2.18 -11.41
CA GLU A 124 3.89 -1.66 -12.40
C GLU A 124 2.66 -1.05 -11.72
N LEU A 125 2.02 -0.15 -12.47
CA LEU A 125 0.71 0.39 -12.12
C LEU A 125 -0.37 -0.63 -12.48
N TYR A 126 -1.26 -0.92 -11.54
CA TYR A 126 -2.43 -1.78 -11.75
C TYR A 126 -3.60 -1.36 -10.86
N THR A 127 -4.76 -1.94 -11.10
CA THR A 127 -5.95 -1.75 -10.27
C THR A 127 -6.34 -3.06 -9.60
N GLU A 128 -6.90 -2.93 -8.41
CA GLU A 128 -7.50 -4.04 -7.68
C GLU A 128 -8.96 -3.69 -7.36
N ALA A 129 -9.88 -4.54 -7.81
CA ALA A 129 -11.30 -4.32 -7.59
C ALA A 129 -11.76 -4.95 -6.27
N MET A 130 -12.81 -4.37 -5.67
CA MET A 130 -13.43 -4.96 -4.50
C MET A 130 -14.07 -6.32 -4.84
N PRO A 131 -14.07 -7.28 -3.92
CA PRO A 131 -14.65 -8.61 -4.17
C PRO A 131 -16.13 -8.57 -4.53
N ASP A 132 -16.88 -7.71 -3.87
CA ASP A 132 -18.33 -7.53 -3.96
C ASP A 132 -18.76 -6.46 -4.98
N ASN A 133 -17.85 -5.57 -5.38
CA ASN A 133 -18.14 -4.51 -6.34
C ASN A 133 -16.96 -4.32 -7.32
N LYS A 134 -17.09 -4.89 -8.51
CA LYS A 134 -16.05 -4.84 -9.54
C LYS A 134 -15.85 -3.46 -10.15
N ASN A 135 -16.81 -2.56 -9.98
CA ASN A 135 -16.69 -1.16 -10.39
C ASN A 135 -15.99 -0.30 -9.34
N ARG A 136 -15.76 -0.80 -8.12
CA ARG A 136 -14.98 -0.10 -7.11
C ARG A 136 -13.56 -0.63 -7.08
N ILE A 137 -12.62 0.23 -7.42
CA ILE A 137 -11.21 -0.12 -7.60
C ILE A 137 -10.29 0.71 -6.73
N ALA A 138 -9.12 0.15 -6.43
CA ALA A 138 -7.98 0.88 -5.89
C ALA A 138 -6.85 0.88 -6.90
N PHE A 139 -6.11 2.00 -6.99
CA PHE A 139 -4.87 2.06 -7.76
C PHE A 139 -3.70 1.57 -6.91
N LYS A 140 -2.87 0.76 -7.52
CA LYS A 140 -1.65 0.23 -6.88
C LYS A 140 -0.45 0.37 -7.81
N TYR A 141 0.72 0.60 -7.22
CA TYR A 141 1.99 0.60 -7.91
C TYR A 141 2.96 -0.32 -7.17
N GLY A 142 3.22 -1.49 -7.74
CA GLY A 142 3.90 -2.55 -6.98
C GLY A 142 3.18 -2.86 -5.67
N PRO A 143 3.83 -2.78 -4.50
CA PRO A 143 3.19 -3.00 -3.21
C PRO A 143 2.35 -1.81 -2.71
N LEU A 144 2.49 -0.64 -3.34
CA LEU A 144 1.94 0.60 -2.84
C LEU A 144 0.48 0.80 -3.24
N VAL A 145 -0.36 1.14 -2.27
CA VAL A 145 -1.69 1.71 -2.53
C VAL A 145 -1.49 3.20 -2.82
N LEU A 146 -2.09 3.67 -3.91
CA LEU A 146 -2.08 5.08 -4.27
C LEU A 146 -3.36 5.76 -3.79
N ALA A 147 -3.20 6.87 -3.08
CA ALA A 147 -4.30 7.69 -2.62
C ALA A 147 -4.42 8.97 -3.45
N GLY A 148 -5.62 9.29 -3.86
CA GLY A 148 -5.94 10.57 -4.48
C GLY A 148 -5.94 11.69 -3.46
N GLN A 149 -5.21 12.76 -3.73
CA GLN A 149 -5.06 13.92 -2.86
C GLN A 149 -6.21 14.90 -3.11
N LEU A 150 -7.08 15.07 -2.12
CA LEU A 150 -8.29 15.88 -2.23
C LEU A 150 -8.13 17.28 -1.60
N GLY A 151 -6.95 17.59 -1.05
CA GLY A 151 -6.65 18.89 -0.45
C GLY A 151 -7.01 19.01 1.02
N LYS A 152 -6.77 20.21 1.58
CA LYS A 152 -6.99 20.48 3.01
C LYS A 152 -8.39 20.96 3.34
N ASN A 153 -9.09 21.51 2.37
CA ASN A 153 -10.48 21.87 2.52
C ASN A 153 -11.34 20.65 2.23
N MET A 154 -12.41 20.49 3.01
CA MET A 154 -13.37 19.44 2.71
C MET A 154 -13.82 19.60 1.25
N PRO A 155 -13.56 18.63 0.40
CA PRO A 155 -14.02 18.73 -0.98
C PRO A 155 -15.54 18.88 -0.97
N ASP A 156 -16.06 19.63 -1.94
CA ASP A 156 -17.50 19.72 -2.22
C ASP A 156 -18.10 18.33 -2.10
N PRO A 157 -19.18 18.14 -1.30
CA PRO A 157 -19.43 16.89 -0.57
C PRO A 157 -19.23 15.66 -1.43
N LEU A 158 -18.16 14.96 -1.17
CA LEU A 158 -17.88 13.65 -1.73
C LEU A 158 -18.76 12.67 -0.98
N TYR A 159 -19.99 12.59 -1.45
CA TYR A 159 -20.84 11.55 -1.00
C TYR A 159 -20.61 10.31 -1.81
N GLY A 160 -19.92 9.43 -1.17
CA GLY A 160 -19.49 8.22 -1.77
C GLY A 160 -18.04 8.28 -2.29
N THR A 161 -17.68 7.29 -3.04
CA THR A 161 -16.37 7.12 -3.64
C THR A 161 -16.24 8.04 -4.86
N PRO A 162 -15.11 8.73 -5.04
CA PRO A 162 -14.87 9.51 -6.24
C PRO A 162 -15.01 8.67 -7.52
N VAL A 163 -15.51 9.28 -8.59
CA VAL A 163 -15.82 8.57 -9.82
C VAL A 163 -14.70 8.73 -10.85
N LEU A 164 -14.39 7.63 -11.53
CA LEU A 164 -13.59 7.58 -12.74
C LEU A 164 -14.53 7.31 -13.91
N LEU A 165 -14.45 8.14 -14.94
CA LEU A 165 -15.31 8.04 -16.10
C LEU A 165 -14.49 7.89 -17.37
N THR A 166 -14.52 6.71 -17.97
CA THR A 166 -13.83 6.45 -19.23
C THR A 166 -14.32 5.16 -19.89
N ASP A 167 -14.35 5.14 -21.21
CA ASP A 167 -14.58 3.94 -22.01
C ASP A 167 -13.27 3.26 -22.43
N ASN A 168 -12.13 3.92 -22.21
CA ASN A 168 -10.81 3.39 -22.47
C ASN A 168 -10.43 2.37 -21.38
N LYS A 169 -10.01 1.17 -21.77
CA LYS A 169 -9.60 0.09 -20.86
C LYS A 169 -8.10 0.06 -20.56
N ASN A 170 -7.33 0.93 -21.21
CA ASN A 170 -5.89 0.98 -21.01
C ASN A 170 -5.55 1.88 -19.81
N LEU A 171 -5.21 1.31 -18.69
CA LEU A 171 -4.86 2.02 -17.45
C LEU A 171 -3.72 3.03 -17.63
N LYS A 172 -2.78 2.78 -18.53
CA LYS A 172 -1.67 3.72 -18.80
C LYS A 172 -2.11 5.05 -19.37
N ASP A 173 -3.31 5.11 -19.93
CA ASP A 173 -3.88 6.35 -20.46
C ASP A 173 -4.66 7.13 -19.38
N TRP A 174 -5.02 6.48 -18.27
CA TRP A 174 -5.79 7.10 -17.18
C TRP A 174 -4.90 7.86 -16.21
N ILE A 175 -3.63 7.47 -16.12
CA ILE A 175 -2.69 7.95 -15.13
C ILE A 175 -1.35 8.23 -15.80
N ARG A 176 -0.79 9.39 -15.47
CA ARG A 176 0.54 9.80 -15.92
C ARG A 176 1.45 10.09 -14.73
N PRO A 177 2.77 9.94 -14.86
CA PRO A 177 3.73 10.41 -13.87
C PRO A 177 3.59 11.92 -13.67
N ALA A 178 3.71 12.39 -12.42
CA ALA A 178 3.54 13.80 -12.06
C ALA A 178 4.64 14.27 -11.09
N GLY A 179 5.59 15.03 -11.61
CA GLY A 179 6.47 15.93 -10.85
C GLY A 179 7.47 15.35 -9.88
N GLY A 180 7.44 14.05 -9.54
CA GLY A 180 8.36 13.43 -8.59
C GLY A 180 8.29 11.90 -8.57
N PRO A 181 9.22 11.24 -7.88
CA PRO A 181 9.18 9.79 -7.74
C PRO A 181 7.91 9.35 -7.01
N LEU A 182 7.27 8.31 -7.52
CA LEU A 182 6.03 7.73 -6.99
C LEU A 182 4.84 8.71 -6.93
N GLN A 183 4.89 9.79 -7.69
CA GLN A 183 3.78 10.72 -7.86
C GLN A 183 3.15 10.54 -9.24
N PHE A 184 1.83 10.52 -9.25
CA PHE A 184 1.04 10.33 -10.44
C PHE A 184 -0.11 11.34 -10.46
N GLU A 185 -0.79 11.44 -11.59
CA GLU A 185 -1.96 12.29 -11.77
C GLU A 185 -2.95 11.58 -12.69
N LEU A 186 -4.24 11.68 -12.38
CA LEU A 186 -5.29 11.25 -13.29
C LEU A 186 -5.22 12.09 -14.58
N ASN A 187 -5.63 11.50 -15.69
CA ASN A 187 -5.52 12.11 -17.00
C ASN A 187 -6.87 12.08 -17.74
N GLY A 188 -7.72 13.03 -17.45
CA GLY A 188 -9.03 13.21 -18.10
C GLY A 188 -10.12 12.23 -17.69
N VAL A 189 -9.90 11.46 -16.61
CA VAL A 189 -10.84 10.41 -16.17
C VAL A 189 -11.51 10.72 -14.83
N GLY A 190 -10.98 11.64 -14.05
CA GLY A 190 -11.51 11.95 -12.71
C GLY A 190 -12.78 12.82 -12.74
N LYS A 191 -13.73 12.53 -11.87
CA LYS A 191 -14.92 13.35 -11.64
C LYS A 191 -15.02 13.75 -10.16
N PRO A 192 -15.28 15.03 -9.84
CA PRO A 192 -15.52 16.15 -10.78
C PRO A 192 -14.24 16.62 -11.51
N ASN A 193 -13.05 16.34 -10.97
CA ASN A 193 -11.76 16.76 -11.52
C ASN A 193 -10.74 15.64 -11.42
N ASP A 194 -9.71 15.72 -12.26
CA ASP A 194 -8.51 14.92 -12.06
C ASP A 194 -7.79 15.35 -10.80
N VAL A 195 -7.18 14.39 -10.11
CA VAL A 195 -6.42 14.61 -8.88
C VAL A 195 -5.05 13.97 -8.96
N LYS A 196 -4.13 14.47 -8.14
CA LYS A 196 -2.83 13.84 -7.94
C LYS A 196 -2.97 12.61 -7.06
N LEU A 197 -2.16 11.61 -7.36
CA LEU A 197 -2.07 10.35 -6.65
C LEU A 197 -0.67 10.21 -6.06
N ALA A 198 -0.59 9.80 -4.82
CA ALA A 198 0.66 9.52 -4.14
C ALA A 198 0.55 8.25 -3.30
N PRO A 199 1.65 7.61 -2.88
CA PRO A 199 1.59 6.51 -1.94
C PRO A 199 0.78 6.88 -0.70
N PHE A 200 -0.09 5.99 -0.26
CA PHE A 200 -0.99 6.26 0.87
C PHE A 200 -0.23 6.72 2.12
N TYR A 201 0.92 6.12 2.43
CA TYR A 201 1.74 6.50 3.59
C TYR A 201 2.36 7.91 3.51
N LYS A 202 2.32 8.57 2.34
CA LYS A 202 2.71 9.97 2.14
C LYS A 202 1.52 10.93 2.12
N THR A 203 0.30 10.41 2.24
CA THR A 203 -0.94 11.18 2.14
C THR A 203 -1.49 11.43 3.54
N TYR A 204 -0.99 12.45 4.21
CA TYR A 204 -1.40 12.88 5.55
C TYR A 204 -1.74 14.37 5.57
N ASP A 205 -2.41 14.82 6.61
CA ASP A 205 -2.82 16.22 6.84
C ASP A 205 -3.66 16.80 5.68
N GLN A 206 -4.45 15.95 5.03
CA GLN A 206 -5.38 16.32 3.95
C GLN A 206 -6.46 15.26 3.78
N PHE A 207 -7.54 15.64 3.08
CA PHE A 207 -8.52 14.67 2.61
C PHE A 207 -7.95 13.81 1.49
N TYR A 208 -8.33 12.55 1.43
CA TYR A 208 -7.86 11.60 0.42
C TYR A 208 -8.89 10.53 0.10
N SER A 209 -8.74 9.85 -1.02
CA SER A 209 -9.46 8.62 -1.34
C SER A 209 -8.52 7.55 -1.88
N VAL A 210 -8.68 6.31 -1.41
CA VAL A 210 -7.98 5.13 -1.94
C VAL A 210 -8.87 4.30 -2.86
N TYR A 211 -10.19 4.55 -2.83
CA TYR A 211 -11.16 3.85 -3.65
C TYR A 211 -11.80 4.78 -4.67
N TRP A 212 -12.17 4.19 -5.81
CA TRP A 212 -12.73 4.89 -6.96
C TRP A 212 -13.85 4.06 -7.56
N ASP A 213 -14.98 4.67 -7.84
CA ASP A 213 -16.03 4.03 -8.60
C ASP A 213 -15.80 4.29 -10.09
N TYR A 214 -15.56 3.22 -10.85
CA TYR A 214 -15.27 3.26 -12.28
C TYR A 214 -16.53 2.97 -13.10
N PHE A 215 -16.82 3.84 -14.07
CA PHE A 215 -17.92 3.68 -15.00
C PHE A 215 -17.51 4.01 -16.42
N THR A 216 -18.17 3.35 -17.36
CA THR A 216 -18.23 3.80 -18.75
C THR A 216 -19.20 4.99 -18.86
N ASN A 217 -19.14 5.73 -19.98
CA ASN A 217 -20.07 6.83 -20.22
C ASN A 217 -21.54 6.36 -20.23
N GLU A 218 -21.80 5.17 -20.75
CA GLU A 218 -23.15 4.58 -20.78
C GLU A 218 -23.64 4.22 -19.37
N GLU A 219 -22.82 3.58 -18.57
CA GLU A 219 -23.15 3.23 -17.18
C GLU A 219 -23.37 4.46 -16.32
N TRP A 220 -22.53 5.49 -16.51
CA TRP A 220 -22.65 6.75 -15.81
C TRP A 220 -23.96 7.46 -16.10
N SER A 221 -24.38 7.53 -17.38
CA SER A 221 -25.64 8.16 -17.78
C SER A 221 -26.86 7.56 -17.07
N ARG A 222 -26.79 6.28 -16.69
CA ARG A 222 -27.87 5.62 -15.94
C ARG A 222 -27.79 5.91 -14.43
N ARG A 223 -26.59 6.10 -13.89
CA ARG A 223 -26.35 6.20 -12.45
C ARG A 223 -26.17 7.61 -11.90
N GLN A 224 -25.93 8.59 -12.74
CA GLN A 224 -25.66 9.95 -12.27
C GLN A 224 -26.74 10.54 -11.36
N ASN A 225 -28.01 10.22 -11.61
CA ASN A 225 -29.11 10.68 -10.76
C ASN A 225 -29.07 10.09 -9.35
N GLU A 226 -28.60 8.85 -9.20
CA GLU A 226 -28.43 8.19 -7.90
C GLU A 226 -27.31 8.88 -7.11
N TYR A 227 -26.21 9.22 -7.78
CA TYR A 227 -25.09 9.95 -7.18
C TYR A 227 -25.48 11.36 -6.75
N GLU A 228 -26.21 12.10 -7.58
CA GLU A 228 -26.69 13.44 -7.24
C GLU A 228 -27.69 13.40 -6.06
N ALA A 229 -28.57 12.42 -6.02
CA ALA A 229 -29.47 12.24 -4.90
C ALA A 229 -28.73 11.90 -3.58
N ALA A 230 -27.75 11.00 -3.65
CA ALA A 230 -26.91 10.64 -2.52
C ALA A 230 -26.08 11.85 -2.03
N LYS A 231 -25.53 12.63 -2.93
CA LYS A 231 -24.80 13.87 -2.66
C LYS A 231 -25.69 14.86 -1.89
N LYS A 232 -26.90 15.09 -2.38
CA LYS A 232 -27.85 15.99 -1.72
C LYS A 232 -28.22 15.52 -0.32
N MET A 233 -28.57 14.25 -0.16
CA MET A 233 -28.96 13.68 1.14
C MET A 233 -27.85 13.82 2.18
N ALA A 234 -26.64 13.61 1.76
CA ALA A 234 -25.54 13.65 2.67
C ALA A 234 -25.12 15.09 2.99
N ALA A 235 -25.29 16.08 2.08
CA ALA A 235 -25.15 17.51 2.41
C ALA A 235 -26.12 17.95 3.52
N GLU A 236 -27.33 17.41 3.48
CA GLU A 236 -28.33 17.67 4.52
C GLU A 236 -27.94 17.05 5.88
N LEU A 237 -27.34 15.85 5.86
CA LEU A 237 -26.83 15.20 7.06
C LEU A 237 -25.64 15.94 7.66
N GLU A 238 -24.70 16.36 6.81
CA GLU A 238 -23.53 17.10 7.24
C GLU A 238 -23.90 18.44 7.88
N ALA A 239 -24.82 19.18 7.28
CA ALA A 239 -25.30 20.45 7.83
C ALA A 239 -25.86 20.28 9.25
N ARG A 240 -26.57 19.17 9.52
CA ARG A 240 -27.08 18.87 10.87
C ARG A 240 -25.97 18.46 11.83
N THR A 241 -24.98 17.74 11.35
CA THR A 241 -23.86 17.25 12.16
C THR A 241 -22.91 18.37 12.55
N ILE A 242 -22.65 19.33 11.64
CA ILE A 242 -21.79 20.49 11.90
C ILE A 242 -22.37 21.36 13.03
N ASP A 243 -23.65 21.64 13.02
CA ASP A 243 -24.28 22.45 14.06
C ASP A 243 -24.17 21.77 15.43
N TYR A 244 -24.20 20.48 15.46
CA TYR A 244 -24.04 19.68 16.65
C TYR A 244 -22.60 19.71 17.20
N PHE A 245 -21.60 19.51 16.35
CA PHE A 245 -20.19 19.58 16.76
C PHE A 245 -19.77 21.00 17.19
N ARG A 246 -20.31 22.04 16.57
CA ARG A 246 -20.04 23.43 16.97
C ARG A 246 -20.52 23.74 18.38
N ILE A 247 -21.62 23.15 18.81
CA ILE A 247 -22.11 23.31 20.18
C ILE A 247 -21.13 22.69 21.18
N GLY A 248 -20.55 21.53 20.84
CA GLY A 248 -19.51 20.87 21.62
C GLY A 248 -18.22 21.64 21.71
N GLU A 249 -17.68 22.10 20.59
CA GLU A 249 -16.41 22.86 20.51
C GLU A 249 -16.44 24.18 21.27
N MET A 250 -17.61 24.81 21.39
CA MET A 250 -17.74 26.13 22.05
C MET A 250 -17.74 26.05 23.56
N GLN A 251 -17.91 24.90 24.19
CA GLN A 251 -17.95 24.75 25.63
C GLN A 251 -17.47 23.37 26.11
N PRO A 252 -16.16 23.14 26.17
CA PRO A 252 -15.59 21.84 26.53
C PRO A 252 -16.08 21.27 27.89
N GLU A 253 -16.25 22.11 28.86
CA GLU A 253 -16.76 21.70 30.20
C GLU A 253 -18.23 21.26 30.17
N ARG A 254 -18.97 21.79 29.22
CA ARG A 254 -20.38 21.45 29.02
C ARG A 254 -20.53 20.17 28.19
N ASP A 255 -19.55 19.83 27.37
CA ASP A 255 -19.55 18.62 26.59
C ASP A 255 -19.56 17.36 27.44
N HIS A 256 -18.82 17.34 28.52
CA HIS A 256 -18.85 16.22 29.44
C HIS A 256 -20.23 16.05 30.11
N GLN A 257 -20.95 17.14 30.35
CA GLN A 257 -22.30 17.08 30.88
C GLN A 257 -23.33 16.73 29.82
N LEU A 258 -23.17 17.21 28.60
CA LEU A 258 -24.04 16.89 27.48
C LEU A 258 -23.94 15.42 27.07
N VAL A 259 -22.74 14.88 27.00
CA VAL A 259 -22.52 13.47 26.71
C VAL A 259 -23.05 12.56 27.83
N ALA A 260 -23.06 13.05 29.07
CA ALA A 260 -23.62 12.31 30.20
C ALA A 260 -25.12 12.43 30.34
N SER A 261 -25.72 13.55 29.90
CA SER A 261 -27.14 13.85 30.08
C SER A 261 -27.99 13.63 28.85
N GLU A 262 -27.44 13.90 27.72
CA GLU A 262 -28.11 13.64 26.46
C GLU A 262 -27.78 12.24 26.00
N LYS A 263 -28.77 11.49 25.98
CA LYS A 263 -28.82 10.23 25.30
C LYS A 263 -27.80 10.15 24.21
N SER A 264 -26.81 9.38 24.54
CA SER A 264 -26.09 8.59 23.58
C SER A 264 -26.45 8.84 22.13
N TYR A 265 -25.58 9.36 21.48
CA TYR A 265 -25.53 9.31 20.06
C TYR A 265 -25.42 7.86 19.65
N VAL A 266 -26.49 7.33 19.23
CA VAL A 266 -26.54 6.07 18.50
C VAL A 266 -26.30 6.39 17.04
#